data_77a783e184d4a8dce8ff5350c61ab795
#
_entry.id   77a783e184d4a8dce8ff5350c61ab795
#
_cell.length_a   1.000
_cell.length_b   1.000
_cell.length_c   1.000
_cell.angle_alpha   90.00
_cell.angle_beta   90.00
_cell.angle_gamma   90.00
#
_symmetry.space_group_name_H-M   'P 1'
#
loop_
_entity.id
_entity.type
_entity.pdbx_description
1 polymer ?
#
loop_
_entity_poly.entity_id
_entity_poly.type
_entity_poly.pdbx_seq_one_letter_code
_entity_poly.pdbx_strand_id
1 'polypeptide(L)'
;MGCRMEFSLCVKDLHNFIDKVNYMHSRYTSRFITKTRSVARQSFQYIQGKLLEKGKGNMCSYAKNVPDCDNQSLQHFISDSPWDHWPVLDDIQQDVTRFIGDKKYGAIHVDESCFPKQGRDSVGVKRQHCGRLGKVANCQVGVFLGYNNGPYRTLIDERLYLPEDWIDDKKRRKKCGIPDDVVFKTKVEMAWEMILHAKDNSVPFGWIGIDCFYGRDSWLRNQIDREDMTYIADVPCNIGIWLERPRTGIPPRKEGVRGRNPTREKVIEGTDPIKVRDLKDQLDDGQWNHVFIRDTERRELWSNIATVRVYPSCVDGLPGEECWLIIRQDDNTDQVKYQLSNAPLGTSLRCFAMMSGSRYWIERAFEDGKGIAGLADYQTRSWTGWHHHMTMTILAMLYIMLITIDMGKKAEFLTVQDVKEIFEVIMPKSNITNEEILHLILKKHKRRLSARWSHHRRNK
;
A
#
# COMPACT_ATOMS: atom_id res chain seq x y z
N MET A 1 -12.37 19.35 -31.79
CA MET A 1 -11.27 20.32 -31.55
C MET A 1 -10.02 19.52 -31.25
N GLY A 2 -9.05 19.47 -32.19
CA GLY A 2 -7.79 18.74 -31.95
C GLY A 2 -6.97 19.47 -30.90
N CYS A 3 -6.89 18.92 -29.72
CA CYS A 3 -5.95 19.35 -28.70
C CYS A 3 -4.54 19.16 -29.28
N ARG A 4 -3.81 20.24 -29.59
CA ARG A 4 -2.39 20.16 -29.89
C ARG A 4 -1.71 19.67 -28.62
N MET A 5 -1.22 18.44 -28.65
CA MET A 5 -0.36 17.90 -27.61
C MET A 5 0.90 18.76 -27.55
N GLU A 6 1.06 19.54 -26.49
CA GLU A 6 2.26 20.36 -26.30
C GLU A 6 3.34 19.50 -25.66
N PHE A 7 4.30 19.10 -26.47
CA PHE A 7 5.57 18.56 -25.97
C PHE A 7 6.59 19.71 -25.93
N SER A 8 6.97 20.16 -24.75
CA SER A 8 7.89 21.27 -24.54
C SER A 8 9.09 20.95 -23.65
N LEU A 9 9.35 19.65 -23.39
CA LEU A 9 10.57 19.21 -22.71
C LEU A 9 11.81 19.53 -23.56
N CYS A 10 12.85 20.07 -22.92
CA CYS A 10 14.10 20.41 -23.58
C CYS A 10 15.31 19.86 -22.76
N VAL A 11 16.50 19.89 -23.36
CA VAL A 11 17.74 19.41 -22.72
C VAL A 11 18.02 20.08 -21.37
N LYS A 12 17.65 21.36 -21.22
CA LYS A 12 17.79 22.08 -19.94
C LYS A 12 16.93 21.45 -18.83
N ASP A 13 15.75 20.94 -19.13
CA ASP A 13 14.90 20.28 -18.16
C ASP A 13 15.53 18.98 -17.66
N LEU A 14 16.22 18.26 -18.54
CA LEU A 14 16.98 17.05 -18.20
C LEU A 14 18.21 17.38 -17.33
N HIS A 15 18.91 18.48 -17.57
CA HIS A 15 20.00 18.92 -16.72
C HIS A 15 19.54 19.30 -15.30
N ASN A 16 18.40 19.99 -15.21
CA ASN A 16 17.80 20.35 -13.91
C ASN A 16 17.23 19.16 -13.13
N PHE A 17 17.12 18.00 -13.76
CA PHE A 17 16.55 16.80 -13.16
C PHE A 17 17.35 16.29 -11.94
N ILE A 18 18.68 16.22 -12.06
CA ILE A 18 19.57 15.78 -10.98
C ILE A 18 19.49 16.75 -9.82
N ASP A 19 19.52 18.06 -10.09
CA ASP A 19 19.44 19.11 -9.07
C ASP A 19 18.12 19.03 -8.29
N LYS A 20 17.01 18.71 -8.96
CA LYS A 20 15.72 18.49 -8.32
C LYS A 20 15.73 17.29 -7.40
N VAL A 21 16.32 16.17 -7.82
CA VAL A 21 16.43 14.97 -6.97
C VAL A 21 17.32 15.26 -5.76
N ASN A 22 18.44 15.94 -5.96
CA ASN A 22 19.32 16.35 -4.86
C ASN A 22 18.59 17.28 -3.89
N TYR A 23 17.84 18.26 -4.39
CA TYR A 23 17.03 19.17 -3.58
C TYR A 23 15.95 18.43 -2.79
N MET A 24 15.21 17.53 -3.43
CA MET A 24 14.21 16.71 -2.74
C MET A 24 14.85 15.91 -1.62
N HIS A 25 15.99 15.26 -1.88
CA HIS A 25 16.68 14.47 -0.87
C HIS A 25 17.27 15.32 0.26
N SER A 26 17.75 16.53 -0.03
CA SER A 26 18.34 17.43 0.99
C SER A 26 17.36 17.75 2.14
N ARG A 27 16.05 17.71 1.87
CA ARG A 27 14.99 17.93 2.87
C ARG A 27 14.90 16.79 3.90
N TYR A 28 15.34 15.60 3.55
CA TYR A 28 15.32 14.40 4.39
C TYR A 28 16.65 14.15 5.12
N THR A 29 17.73 14.87 4.80
CA THR A 29 19.07 14.58 5.31
C THR A 29 19.17 14.61 6.83
N SER A 30 18.42 15.50 7.51
CA SER A 30 18.35 15.58 8.97
C SER A 30 17.81 14.30 9.62
N ARG A 31 16.97 13.53 8.94
CA ARG A 31 16.39 12.28 9.41
C ARG A 31 17.41 11.13 9.44
N PHE A 32 18.51 11.29 8.72
CA PHE A 32 19.59 10.32 8.62
C PHE A 32 20.83 10.70 9.45
N ILE A 33 20.64 11.54 10.45
CA ILE A 33 21.68 11.87 11.45
C ILE A 33 21.43 11.01 12.69
N THR A 34 22.38 10.14 13.00
CA THR A 34 22.36 9.32 14.22
C THR A 34 23.21 10.00 15.32
N LYS A 35 23.17 9.49 16.54
CA LYS A 35 23.94 10.05 17.66
C LYS A 35 25.46 10.16 17.40
N THR A 36 25.99 9.29 16.55
CA THR A 36 27.44 9.16 16.33
C THR A 36 27.91 9.59 14.97
N ARG A 37 27.01 9.61 13.96
CA ARG A 37 27.37 9.91 12.57
C ARG A 37 26.18 10.27 11.70
N SER A 38 26.42 10.91 10.56
CA SER A 38 25.45 11.07 9.50
C SER A 38 25.51 9.88 8.53
N VAL A 39 24.36 9.31 8.16
CA VAL A 39 24.20 8.30 7.13
C VAL A 39 23.37 8.83 5.93
N ALA A 40 23.27 10.15 5.81
CA ALA A 40 22.55 10.82 4.74
C ALA A 40 23.13 10.52 3.35
N ARG A 41 24.45 10.33 3.23
CA ARG A 41 25.07 9.89 1.99
C ARG A 41 24.58 8.50 1.58
N GLN A 42 24.55 7.56 2.52
CA GLN A 42 24.07 6.19 2.25
C GLN A 42 22.59 6.15 1.90
N SER A 43 21.76 7.01 2.53
CA SER A 43 20.35 7.10 2.18
C SER A 43 20.15 7.55 0.73
N PHE A 44 20.92 8.54 0.28
CA PHE A 44 20.87 8.99 -1.12
C PHE A 44 21.39 7.93 -2.09
N GLN A 45 22.54 7.31 -1.78
CA GLN A 45 23.11 6.22 -2.58
C GLN A 45 22.15 5.03 -2.70
N TYR A 46 21.39 4.73 -1.64
CA TYR A 46 20.39 3.67 -1.67
C TYR A 46 19.24 3.99 -2.62
N ILE A 47 18.72 5.23 -2.58
CA ILE A 47 17.69 5.70 -3.53
C ILE A 47 18.24 5.69 -4.96
N GLN A 48 19.45 6.23 -5.18
CA GLN A 48 20.10 6.20 -6.49
C GLN A 48 20.22 4.77 -7.02
N GLY A 49 20.65 3.83 -6.16
CA GLY A 49 20.75 2.41 -6.50
C GLY A 49 19.43 1.82 -6.96
N LYS A 50 18.33 2.14 -6.27
CA LYS A 50 16.97 1.74 -6.66
C LYS A 50 16.55 2.34 -8.01
N LEU A 51 16.83 3.61 -8.22
CA LEU A 51 16.45 4.34 -9.42
C LEU A 51 17.29 3.96 -10.66
N LEU A 52 18.53 3.52 -10.48
CA LEU A 52 19.42 3.07 -11.55
C LEU A 52 19.28 1.57 -11.91
N GLU A 53 18.64 0.79 -11.05
CA GLU A 53 18.56 -0.66 -11.23
C GLU A 53 17.53 -1.04 -12.29
N LYS A 54 17.94 -1.88 -13.24
CA LYS A 54 17.09 -2.35 -14.35
C LYS A 54 16.33 -3.66 -14.07
N GLY A 55 16.69 -4.34 -13.00
CA GLY A 55 16.13 -5.63 -12.65
C GLY A 55 15.96 -5.77 -11.14
N LYS A 56 16.16 -6.99 -10.62
CA LYS A 56 16.13 -7.21 -9.18
C LYS A 56 17.32 -6.58 -8.50
N GLY A 57 17.04 -5.53 -7.73
CA GLY A 57 18.03 -4.77 -6.99
C GLY A 57 18.55 -5.50 -5.75
N ASN A 58 19.81 -5.23 -5.43
CA ASN A 58 20.43 -5.61 -4.16
C ASN A 58 21.65 -4.72 -3.88
N MET A 59 22.16 -4.74 -2.65
CA MET A 59 23.28 -3.87 -2.24
C MET A 59 24.52 -3.99 -3.15
N CYS A 60 24.78 -5.20 -3.68
CA CYS A 60 25.92 -5.41 -4.58
C CYS A 60 25.69 -4.80 -5.96
N SER A 61 24.46 -4.82 -6.48
CA SER A 61 24.15 -4.16 -7.76
C SER A 61 24.11 -2.64 -7.60
N TYR A 62 23.58 -2.13 -6.50
CA TYR A 62 23.56 -0.69 -6.20
C TYR A 62 24.99 -0.13 -6.09
N ALA A 63 25.87 -0.80 -5.33
CA ALA A 63 27.25 -0.38 -5.18
C ALA A 63 28.06 -0.42 -6.50
N LYS A 64 27.61 -1.16 -7.50
CA LYS A 64 28.24 -1.14 -8.84
C LYS A 64 27.78 0.02 -9.70
N ASN A 65 26.51 0.40 -9.55
CA ASN A 65 25.88 1.38 -10.43
C ASN A 65 26.05 2.81 -9.90
N VAL A 66 26.13 2.98 -8.58
CA VAL A 66 26.24 4.28 -7.91
C VAL A 66 27.68 4.65 -7.65
N PRO A 67 28.14 5.86 -8.03
CA PRO A 67 29.51 6.32 -7.77
C PRO A 67 29.86 6.33 -6.27
N ASP A 68 31.10 5.99 -5.96
CA ASP A 68 31.67 6.00 -4.59
C ASP A 68 30.80 5.27 -3.56
N CYS A 69 30.11 4.24 -3.98
CA CYS A 69 29.17 3.47 -3.17
C CYS A 69 29.78 2.11 -2.78
N ASP A 70 29.71 1.81 -1.49
CA ASP A 70 30.16 0.53 -0.94
C ASP A 70 28.98 -0.33 -0.48
N ASN A 71 28.98 -1.61 -0.84
CA ASN A 71 27.92 -2.53 -0.52
C ASN A 71 27.80 -2.84 0.98
N GLN A 72 28.89 -2.78 1.75
CA GLN A 72 28.85 -3.01 3.21
C GLN A 72 28.22 -1.81 3.91
N SER A 73 28.57 -0.59 3.47
CA SER A 73 27.97 0.65 3.98
C SER A 73 26.46 0.69 3.72
N LEU A 74 25.98 0.28 2.54
CA LEU A 74 24.55 0.17 2.24
C LEU A 74 23.88 -0.91 3.07
N GLN A 75 24.54 -2.06 3.25
CA GLN A 75 24.01 -3.14 4.09
C GLN A 75 23.85 -2.67 5.52
N HIS A 76 24.87 -2.01 6.08
CA HIS A 76 24.81 -1.42 7.42
C HIS A 76 23.71 -0.34 7.52
N PHE A 77 23.58 0.52 6.50
CA PHE A 77 22.56 1.56 6.47
C PHE A 77 21.13 0.99 6.62
N ILE A 78 20.84 -0.11 5.94
CA ILE A 78 19.50 -0.72 5.98
C ILE A 78 19.31 -1.61 7.21
N SER A 79 20.32 -2.43 7.58
CA SER A 79 20.11 -3.50 8.57
C SER A 79 20.42 -3.11 10.01
N ASP A 80 21.38 -2.19 10.23
CA ASP A 80 21.97 -2.00 11.54
C ASP A 80 22.05 -0.53 11.99
N SER A 81 21.97 0.42 11.06
CA SER A 81 22.04 1.85 11.39
C SER A 81 20.80 2.29 12.20
N PRO A 82 20.95 3.02 13.32
CA PRO A 82 19.86 3.35 14.22
C PRO A 82 19.11 4.64 13.83
N TRP A 83 18.94 4.91 12.53
CA TRP A 83 18.05 6.00 12.13
C TRP A 83 16.59 5.55 12.27
N ASP A 84 15.71 6.50 12.58
CA ASP A 84 14.30 6.24 12.80
C ASP A 84 13.52 6.43 11.50
N HIS A 85 12.72 5.43 11.13
CA HIS A 85 11.90 5.45 9.92
C HIS A 85 10.63 6.29 10.08
N TRP A 86 10.10 6.45 11.28
CA TRP A 86 8.88 7.19 11.55
C TRP A 86 8.93 8.64 11.09
N PRO A 87 9.94 9.46 11.50
CA PRO A 87 10.02 10.83 11.02
C PRO A 87 10.21 10.96 9.51
N VAL A 88 10.71 9.92 8.83
CA VAL A 88 10.81 9.90 7.37
C VAL A 88 9.44 9.68 6.74
N LEU A 89 8.61 8.79 7.33
CA LEU A 89 7.22 8.60 6.90
C LEU A 89 6.38 9.87 7.13
N ASP A 90 6.57 10.55 8.28
CA ASP A 90 5.93 11.84 8.56
C ASP A 90 6.26 12.88 7.48
N ASP A 91 7.54 13.04 7.14
CA ASP A 91 7.96 13.97 6.09
C ASP A 91 7.41 13.58 4.71
N ILE A 92 7.30 12.27 4.40
CA ILE A 92 6.64 11.79 3.17
C ILE A 92 5.18 12.20 3.15
N GLN A 93 4.45 12.04 4.24
CA GLN A 93 3.04 12.45 4.35
C GLN A 93 2.89 13.97 4.20
N GLN A 94 3.82 14.76 4.77
CA GLN A 94 3.85 16.22 4.59
C GLN A 94 4.12 16.61 3.14
N ASP A 95 5.01 15.92 2.45
CA ASP A 95 5.27 16.18 1.03
C ASP A 95 4.09 15.79 0.15
N VAL A 96 3.43 14.67 0.43
CA VAL A 96 2.17 14.30 -0.25
C VAL A 96 1.10 15.37 -0.02
N THR A 97 0.92 15.84 1.21
CA THR A 97 0.02 16.96 1.55
C THR A 97 0.32 18.20 0.72
N ARG A 98 1.59 18.57 0.64
CA ARG A 98 2.05 19.78 -0.06
C ARG A 98 1.85 19.72 -1.58
N PHE A 99 2.11 18.57 -2.20
CA PHE A 99 2.22 18.48 -3.67
C PHE A 99 0.97 17.94 -4.35
N ILE A 100 0.26 17.02 -3.71
CA ILE A 100 -0.94 16.38 -4.28
C ILE A 100 -2.12 16.32 -3.30
N GLY A 101 -1.97 16.86 -2.09
CA GLY A 101 -3.03 16.83 -1.09
C GLY A 101 -4.29 17.57 -1.52
N ASP A 102 -5.45 16.92 -1.38
CA ASP A 102 -6.75 17.50 -1.70
C ASP A 102 -7.85 16.91 -0.80
N LYS A 103 -8.61 17.79 -0.13
CA LYS A 103 -9.68 17.39 0.79
C LYS A 103 -10.92 16.80 0.10
N LYS A 104 -11.06 17.04 -1.19
CA LYS A 104 -12.24 16.63 -1.96
C LYS A 104 -11.96 15.48 -2.90
N TYR A 105 -10.80 15.46 -3.54
CA TYR A 105 -10.45 14.51 -4.58
C TYR A 105 -9.30 13.57 -4.20
N GLY A 106 -8.59 13.90 -3.14
CA GLY A 106 -7.61 13.01 -2.54
C GLY A 106 -8.26 11.81 -1.87
N ALA A 107 -7.63 10.65 -1.97
CA ALA A 107 -8.07 9.43 -1.29
C ALA A 107 -6.92 8.69 -0.67
N ILE A 108 -7.17 8.07 0.48
CA ILE A 108 -6.26 7.09 1.06
C ILE A 108 -6.84 5.69 0.89
N HIS A 109 -5.95 4.71 0.71
CA HIS A 109 -6.34 3.31 0.50
C HIS A 109 -5.49 2.40 1.35
N VAL A 110 -6.13 1.46 2.02
CA VAL A 110 -5.43 0.38 2.72
C VAL A 110 -5.45 -0.88 1.87
N ASP A 111 -4.30 -1.51 1.77
CA ASP A 111 -4.19 -2.84 1.15
C ASP A 111 -2.92 -3.54 1.64
N GLU A 112 -2.78 -4.84 1.37
CA GLU A 112 -1.64 -5.63 1.78
C GLU A 112 -0.79 -6.10 0.61
N SER A 113 0.51 -6.24 0.86
CA SER A 113 1.40 -6.87 -0.10
C SER A 113 2.16 -8.03 0.52
N CYS A 114 2.15 -9.16 -0.19
CA CYS A 114 2.84 -10.36 0.23
C CYS A 114 4.20 -10.48 -0.47
N PHE A 115 5.21 -10.87 0.32
CA PHE A 115 6.59 -11.06 -0.13
C PHE A 115 7.00 -12.52 0.11
N PRO A 116 6.95 -13.39 -0.92
CA PRO A 116 7.40 -14.77 -0.81
C PRO A 116 8.85 -14.86 -0.33
N LYS A 117 9.13 -15.73 0.61
CA LYS A 117 10.47 -15.94 1.19
C LYS A 117 10.82 -17.43 1.22
N GLN A 118 12.11 -17.70 1.09
CA GLN A 118 12.67 -19.02 1.36
C GLN A 118 13.22 -19.07 2.79
N GLY A 119 13.01 -20.19 3.48
CA GLY A 119 13.46 -20.35 4.86
C GLY A 119 12.54 -19.72 5.90
N ARG A 120 12.98 -19.73 7.18
CA ARG A 120 12.16 -19.38 8.35
C ARG A 120 12.71 -18.21 9.17
N ASP A 121 13.80 -17.60 8.73
CA ASP A 121 14.58 -16.63 9.51
C ASP A 121 14.22 -15.17 9.28
N SER A 122 13.42 -14.86 8.27
CA SER A 122 12.98 -13.48 8.04
C SER A 122 11.86 -13.11 9.00
N VAL A 123 11.92 -11.92 9.57
CA VAL A 123 10.94 -11.40 10.52
C VAL A 123 9.51 -11.49 9.97
N GLY A 124 8.55 -11.98 10.75
CA GLY A 124 7.14 -12.11 10.34
C GLY A 124 6.85 -13.19 9.29
N VAL A 125 7.83 -14.00 8.87
CA VAL A 125 7.62 -15.04 7.87
C VAL A 125 6.80 -16.20 8.42
N LYS A 126 5.76 -16.60 7.71
CA LYS A 126 4.89 -17.73 8.02
C LYS A 126 4.27 -18.32 6.74
N ARG A 127 3.82 -19.58 6.79
CA ARG A 127 2.93 -20.11 5.76
C ARG A 127 1.53 -19.52 5.96
N GLN A 128 1.17 -18.60 5.09
CA GLN A 128 -0.09 -17.87 5.12
C GLN A 128 -0.57 -17.59 3.70
N HIS A 129 -1.80 -17.10 3.54
CA HIS A 129 -2.30 -16.73 2.22
C HIS A 129 -1.40 -15.66 1.58
N CYS A 130 -0.98 -15.93 0.35
CA CYS A 130 -0.17 -15.01 -0.45
C CYS A 130 -0.98 -14.59 -1.68
N GLY A 131 -1.64 -13.43 -1.63
CA GLY A 131 -2.50 -12.93 -2.71
C GLY A 131 -1.79 -12.89 -4.06
N ARG A 132 -0.49 -12.52 -4.07
CA ARG A 132 0.33 -12.53 -5.31
C ARG A 132 0.42 -13.91 -5.98
N LEU A 133 0.38 -15.00 -5.20
CA LEU A 133 0.49 -16.37 -5.70
C LEU A 133 -0.85 -17.09 -5.74
N GLY A 134 -1.93 -16.48 -5.24
CA GLY A 134 -3.26 -17.08 -5.16
C GLY A 134 -3.34 -18.34 -4.28
N LYS A 135 -2.34 -18.57 -3.39
CA LYS A 135 -2.25 -19.79 -2.57
C LYS A 135 -1.55 -19.53 -1.23
N VAL A 136 -1.64 -20.50 -0.33
CA VAL A 136 -0.86 -20.50 0.91
C VAL A 136 0.62 -20.74 0.56
N ALA A 137 1.47 -19.78 0.92
CA ALA A 137 2.91 -19.82 0.68
C ALA A 137 3.67 -19.28 1.89
N ASN A 138 4.95 -19.58 1.98
CA ASN A 138 5.84 -19.01 2.98
C ASN A 138 6.17 -17.57 2.58
N CYS A 139 5.62 -16.60 3.29
CA CYS A 139 5.74 -15.18 2.94
C CYS A 139 5.72 -14.28 4.18
N GLN A 140 6.25 -13.06 4.00
CA GLN A 140 5.98 -11.91 4.85
C GLN A 140 4.78 -11.15 4.28
N VAL A 141 4.02 -10.48 5.13
CA VAL A 141 2.91 -9.60 4.73
C VAL A 141 3.16 -8.21 5.29
N GLY A 142 3.19 -7.22 4.43
CA GLY A 142 3.15 -5.82 4.82
C GLY A 142 1.76 -5.25 4.54
N VAL A 143 1.24 -4.47 5.47
CA VAL A 143 0.04 -3.64 5.30
C VAL A 143 0.51 -2.24 4.96
N PHE A 144 -0.09 -1.62 3.96
CA PHE A 144 0.34 -0.33 3.45
C PHE A 144 -0.83 0.64 3.34
N LEU A 145 -0.53 1.92 3.54
CA LEU A 145 -1.42 3.01 3.22
C LEU A 145 -0.92 3.70 1.95
N GLY A 146 -1.77 3.76 0.93
CA GLY A 146 -1.52 4.52 -0.29
C GLY A 146 -2.33 5.80 -0.30
N TYR A 147 -1.83 6.81 -1.01
CA TYR A 147 -2.53 8.06 -1.33
C TYR A 147 -2.62 8.24 -2.83
N ASN A 148 -3.76 8.75 -3.30
CA ASN A 148 -3.86 9.22 -4.67
C ASN A 148 -4.69 10.51 -4.79
N ASN A 149 -4.37 11.32 -5.80
CA ASN A 149 -5.21 12.39 -6.31
C ASN A 149 -5.22 12.29 -7.84
N GLY A 150 -6.34 11.86 -8.41
CA GLY A 150 -6.40 11.47 -9.82
C GLY A 150 -5.35 10.39 -10.13
N PRO A 151 -4.54 10.55 -11.18
CA PRO A 151 -3.54 9.55 -11.57
C PRO A 151 -2.27 9.55 -10.70
N TYR A 152 -2.04 10.61 -9.92
CA TYR A 152 -0.86 10.73 -9.05
C TYR A 152 -1.07 9.90 -7.79
N ARG A 153 -0.14 8.98 -7.55
CA ARG A 153 -0.25 7.96 -6.49
C ARG A 153 1.10 7.59 -5.90
N THR A 154 1.11 7.29 -4.62
CA THR A 154 2.25 6.74 -3.90
C THR A 154 1.80 5.99 -2.65
N LEU A 155 2.67 5.17 -2.08
CA LEU A 155 2.50 4.69 -0.72
C LEU A 155 2.95 5.79 0.25
N ILE A 156 2.33 5.85 1.44
CA ILE A 156 2.61 6.89 2.44
C ILE A 156 2.84 6.34 3.84
N ASP A 157 2.54 5.05 4.08
CA ASP A 157 2.78 4.38 5.36
C ASP A 157 2.88 2.87 5.18
N GLU A 158 3.44 2.17 6.19
CA GLU A 158 3.67 0.75 6.15
C GLU A 158 3.70 0.12 7.55
N ARG A 159 3.25 -1.14 7.66
CA ARG A 159 3.35 -1.97 8.86
C ARG A 159 3.69 -3.39 8.48
N LEU A 160 4.61 -4.01 9.22
CA LEU A 160 4.89 -5.43 9.06
C LEU A 160 3.93 -6.26 9.91
N TYR A 161 3.13 -7.10 9.29
CA TYR A 161 2.27 -8.03 10.01
C TYR A 161 3.10 -9.14 10.68
N LEU A 162 2.99 -9.24 12.00
CA LEU A 162 3.57 -10.31 12.79
C LEU A 162 2.48 -11.31 13.22
N PRO A 163 2.48 -12.53 12.69
CA PRO A 163 1.60 -13.59 13.19
C PRO A 163 1.80 -13.86 14.70
N GLU A 164 0.77 -14.32 15.41
CA GLU A 164 0.81 -14.56 16.86
C GLU A 164 2.00 -15.40 17.32
N ASP A 165 2.35 -16.47 16.60
CA ASP A 165 3.50 -17.32 16.88
C ASP A 165 4.85 -16.59 16.82
N TRP A 166 4.93 -15.43 16.20
CA TRP A 166 6.10 -14.55 16.25
C TRP A 166 6.15 -13.71 17.53
N ILE A 167 4.99 -13.33 18.05
CA ILE A 167 4.90 -12.53 19.27
C ILE A 167 5.33 -13.34 20.49
N ASP A 168 4.96 -14.63 20.55
CA ASP A 168 5.24 -15.52 21.66
C ASP A 168 6.69 -16.08 21.64
N ASP A 169 7.34 -16.11 20.47
CA ASP A 169 8.68 -16.66 20.32
C ASP A 169 9.77 -15.63 20.68
N LYS A 170 10.10 -15.54 21.95
CA LYS A 170 11.14 -14.62 22.47
C LYS A 170 12.50 -14.78 21.77
N LYS A 171 12.86 -16.03 21.35
CA LYS A 171 14.16 -16.28 20.68
C LYS A 171 14.17 -15.69 19.28
N ARG A 172 13.09 -15.89 18.51
CA ARG A 172 12.95 -15.31 17.16
C ARG A 172 12.85 -13.78 17.22
N ARG A 173 12.10 -13.24 18.19
CA ARG A 173 12.02 -11.77 18.41
C ARG A 173 13.40 -11.18 18.60
N LYS A 174 14.18 -11.71 19.57
CA LYS A 174 15.55 -11.22 19.83
C LYS A 174 16.46 -11.38 18.62
N LYS A 175 16.40 -12.52 17.90
CA LYS A 175 17.20 -12.77 16.70
C LYS A 175 16.93 -11.77 15.59
N CYS A 176 15.68 -11.34 15.42
CA CYS A 176 15.26 -10.41 14.38
C CYS A 176 15.21 -8.94 14.85
N GLY A 177 15.53 -8.65 16.10
CA GLY A 177 15.53 -7.30 16.65
C GLY A 177 14.15 -6.68 16.74
N ILE A 178 13.10 -7.50 17.02
CA ILE A 178 11.74 -6.97 17.23
C ILE A 178 11.71 -6.27 18.59
N PRO A 179 11.30 -4.99 18.69
CA PRO A 179 11.19 -4.25 19.94
C PRO A 179 10.26 -4.98 20.95
N ASP A 180 10.54 -4.84 22.24
CA ASP A 180 9.80 -5.55 23.29
C ASP A 180 8.36 -5.06 23.45
N ASP A 181 8.10 -3.81 23.11
CA ASP A 181 6.79 -3.15 23.13
C ASP A 181 5.87 -3.53 21.96
N VAL A 182 6.41 -4.19 20.92
CA VAL A 182 5.60 -4.66 19.80
C VAL A 182 4.72 -5.83 20.26
N VAL A 183 3.40 -5.61 20.19
CA VAL A 183 2.36 -6.60 20.52
C VAL A 183 1.66 -7.12 19.26
N PHE A 184 0.89 -8.20 19.40
CA PHE A 184 0.06 -8.69 18.31
C PHE A 184 -0.99 -7.64 17.93
N LYS A 185 -1.11 -7.42 16.63
CA LYS A 185 -2.18 -6.63 16.02
C LYS A 185 -2.69 -7.34 14.79
N THR A 186 -3.99 -7.32 14.61
CA THR A 186 -4.62 -7.76 13.38
C THR A 186 -4.29 -6.79 12.25
N LYS A 187 -4.41 -7.21 11.01
CA LYS A 187 -4.20 -6.32 9.86
C LYS A 187 -5.21 -5.15 9.86
N VAL A 188 -6.41 -5.38 10.37
CA VAL A 188 -7.47 -4.37 10.50
C VAL A 188 -7.07 -3.28 11.49
N GLU A 189 -6.52 -3.67 12.66
CA GLU A 189 -5.98 -2.72 13.64
C GLU A 189 -4.79 -1.94 13.08
N MET A 190 -3.89 -2.59 12.33
CA MET A 190 -2.79 -1.91 11.64
C MET A 190 -3.30 -0.90 10.60
N ALA A 191 -4.33 -1.27 9.85
CA ALA A 191 -4.99 -0.37 8.90
C ALA A 191 -5.54 0.88 9.59
N TRP A 192 -6.22 0.67 10.71
CA TRP A 192 -6.77 1.76 11.52
C TRP A 192 -5.68 2.70 12.05
N GLU A 193 -4.59 2.16 12.58
CA GLU A 193 -3.45 2.96 13.06
C GLU A 193 -2.83 3.82 11.96
N MET A 194 -2.68 3.28 10.74
CA MET A 194 -2.15 4.07 9.61
C MET A 194 -3.12 5.16 9.15
N ILE A 195 -4.44 4.91 9.19
CA ILE A 195 -5.46 5.92 8.90
C ILE A 195 -5.37 7.06 9.92
N LEU A 196 -5.28 6.74 11.22
CA LEU A 196 -5.10 7.73 12.28
C LEU A 196 -3.78 8.50 12.12
N HIS A 197 -2.68 7.82 11.81
CA HIS A 197 -1.39 8.45 11.57
C HIS A 197 -1.47 9.49 10.43
N ALA A 198 -2.14 9.15 9.32
CA ALA A 198 -2.36 10.12 8.24
C ALA A 198 -3.27 11.29 8.67
N LYS A 199 -4.28 11.05 9.50
CA LYS A 199 -5.15 12.08 10.07
C LYS A 199 -4.36 13.01 11.00
N ASP A 200 -3.56 12.45 11.91
CA ASP A 200 -2.74 13.19 12.88
C ASP A 200 -1.70 14.06 12.18
N ASN A 201 -1.14 13.58 11.08
CA ASN A 201 -0.25 14.35 10.19
C ASN A 201 -1.01 15.33 9.27
N SER A 202 -2.33 15.46 9.44
CA SER A 202 -3.16 16.39 8.67
C SER A 202 -3.11 16.17 7.16
N VAL A 203 -2.93 14.92 6.71
CA VAL A 203 -3.01 14.56 5.28
C VAL A 203 -4.44 14.80 4.79
N PRO A 204 -4.66 15.67 3.79
CA PRO A 204 -6.01 15.96 3.31
C PRO A 204 -6.50 14.86 2.37
N PHE A 205 -7.68 14.30 2.66
CA PHE A 205 -8.36 13.33 1.80
C PHE A 205 -9.87 13.48 1.91
N GLY A 206 -10.59 13.12 0.86
CA GLY A 206 -12.06 13.14 0.81
C GLY A 206 -12.68 11.83 1.25
N TRP A 207 -11.98 10.69 1.05
CA TRP A 207 -12.49 9.37 1.45
C TRP A 207 -11.38 8.34 1.63
N ILE A 208 -11.76 7.24 2.28
CA ILE A 208 -10.92 6.07 2.54
C ILE A 208 -11.46 4.91 1.71
N GLY A 209 -10.64 4.36 0.80
CA GLY A 209 -10.96 3.16 0.03
C GLY A 209 -10.37 1.91 0.68
N ILE A 210 -11.20 0.91 0.94
CA ILE A 210 -10.79 -0.37 1.53
C ILE A 210 -11.35 -1.55 0.73
N ASP A 211 -10.54 -2.61 0.62
CA ASP A 211 -10.91 -3.81 -0.11
C ASP A 211 -11.91 -4.69 0.66
N CYS A 212 -12.31 -5.80 0.07
CA CYS A 212 -13.29 -6.71 0.65
C CYS A 212 -12.83 -7.38 1.95
N PHE A 213 -11.51 -7.51 2.20
CA PHE A 213 -10.99 -8.05 3.45
C PHE A 213 -11.20 -7.07 4.61
N TYR A 214 -10.84 -5.80 4.41
CA TYR A 214 -11.07 -4.73 5.40
C TYR A 214 -12.51 -4.24 5.38
N GLY A 215 -13.16 -4.19 4.22
CA GLY A 215 -14.49 -3.63 4.04
C GLY A 215 -15.62 -4.45 4.68
N ARG A 216 -15.48 -5.77 4.79
CA ARG A 216 -16.44 -6.62 5.54
C ARG A 216 -16.37 -6.41 7.05
N ASP A 217 -15.28 -5.86 7.57
CA ASP A 217 -15.10 -5.64 9.01
C ASP A 217 -15.92 -4.43 9.47
N SER A 218 -16.98 -4.68 10.26
CA SER A 218 -17.88 -3.65 10.75
C SER A 218 -17.21 -2.74 11.80
N TRP A 219 -16.24 -3.28 12.56
CA TRP A 219 -15.51 -2.48 13.54
C TRP A 219 -14.73 -1.35 12.84
N LEU A 220 -13.98 -1.69 11.76
CA LEU A 220 -13.20 -0.69 11.02
C LEU A 220 -14.10 0.40 10.42
N ARG A 221 -15.18 0.01 9.74
CA ARG A 221 -16.13 0.97 9.18
C ARG A 221 -16.71 1.91 10.26
N ASN A 222 -17.06 1.36 11.43
CA ASN A 222 -17.58 2.13 12.55
C ASN A 222 -16.52 3.05 13.16
N GLN A 223 -15.23 2.66 13.21
CA GLN A 223 -14.16 3.56 13.67
C GLN A 223 -13.98 4.73 12.70
N ILE A 224 -13.98 4.48 11.39
CA ILE A 224 -13.88 5.53 10.37
C ILE A 224 -15.05 6.52 10.49
N ASP A 225 -16.26 6.01 10.66
CA ASP A 225 -17.47 6.82 10.79
C ASP A 225 -17.47 7.67 12.06
N ARG A 226 -17.05 7.13 13.21
CA ARG A 226 -16.92 7.87 14.48
C ARG A 226 -15.93 9.03 14.44
N GLU A 227 -14.96 8.95 13.56
CA GLU A 227 -13.96 10.00 13.33
C GLU A 227 -14.37 10.99 12.23
N ASP A 228 -15.67 11.00 11.85
CA ASP A 228 -16.24 11.85 10.80
C ASP A 228 -15.51 11.74 9.46
N MET A 229 -14.96 10.56 9.13
CA MET A 229 -14.30 10.29 7.87
C MET A 229 -15.23 9.49 6.94
N THR A 230 -15.17 9.80 5.65
CA THR A 230 -15.93 9.08 4.63
C THR A 230 -15.16 7.84 4.16
N TYR A 231 -15.86 6.71 4.02
CA TYR A 231 -15.29 5.50 3.42
C TYR A 231 -16.06 5.03 2.19
N ILE A 232 -15.38 4.27 1.35
CA ILE A 232 -15.96 3.35 0.38
C ILE A 232 -15.29 1.98 0.57
N ALA A 233 -16.09 0.98 0.89
CA ALA A 233 -15.65 -0.35 1.33
C ALA A 233 -16.18 -1.42 0.39
N ASP A 234 -15.32 -2.13 -0.33
CA ASP A 234 -15.73 -3.33 -1.06
C ASP A 234 -16.24 -4.37 -0.06
N VAL A 235 -17.34 -5.03 -0.38
CA VAL A 235 -17.92 -6.07 0.45
C VAL A 235 -18.24 -7.33 -0.36
N PRO A 236 -18.25 -8.52 0.28
CA PRO A 236 -18.59 -9.75 -0.42
C PRO A 236 -20.08 -9.77 -0.82
N CYS A 237 -20.37 -10.42 -1.94
CA CYS A 237 -21.73 -10.51 -2.51
C CYS A 237 -22.77 -11.19 -1.59
N ASN A 238 -22.33 -11.84 -0.53
CA ASN A 238 -23.17 -12.55 0.44
C ASN A 238 -23.36 -11.80 1.78
N ILE A 239 -22.90 -10.53 1.90
CA ILE A 239 -23.19 -9.75 3.09
C ILE A 239 -24.70 -9.52 3.21
N GLY A 240 -25.22 -9.65 4.43
CA GLY A 240 -26.63 -9.40 4.73
C GLY A 240 -26.89 -7.89 4.90
N ILE A 241 -28.01 -7.43 4.44
CA ILE A 241 -28.47 -6.05 4.60
C ILE A 241 -29.98 -6.01 4.88
N TRP A 242 -30.44 -4.94 5.48
CA TRP A 242 -31.85 -4.60 5.60
C TRP A 242 -32.14 -3.30 4.87
N LEU A 243 -33.30 -3.20 4.21
CA LEU A 243 -33.79 -1.94 3.63
C LEU A 243 -34.44 -1.03 4.67
N GLU A 244 -34.99 -1.62 5.72
CA GLU A 244 -35.56 -0.93 6.89
C GLU A 244 -34.87 -1.46 8.15
N ARG A 245 -34.58 -0.58 9.13
CA ARG A 245 -33.91 -0.98 10.36
C ARG A 245 -34.79 -1.94 11.16
N PRO A 246 -34.37 -3.20 11.36
CA PRO A 246 -35.12 -4.14 12.17
C PRO A 246 -35.05 -3.73 13.66
N ARG A 247 -36.07 -4.09 14.42
CA ARG A 247 -36.08 -3.84 15.86
C ARG A 247 -35.15 -4.81 16.57
N THR A 248 -34.30 -4.27 17.43
CA THR A 248 -33.35 -5.06 18.24
C THR A 248 -33.75 -5.01 19.71
N GLY A 249 -33.35 -6.00 20.47
CA GLY A 249 -33.57 -6.06 21.90
C GLY A 249 -33.15 -7.41 22.49
N ILE A 250 -33.21 -7.53 23.80
CA ILE A 250 -32.98 -8.81 24.49
C ILE A 250 -34.21 -9.68 24.29
N PRO A 251 -34.11 -10.84 23.63
CA PRO A 251 -35.28 -11.71 23.42
C PRO A 251 -35.91 -12.14 24.76
N PRO A 252 -37.24 -12.21 24.85
CA PRO A 252 -37.88 -12.74 26.02
C PRO A 252 -37.51 -14.21 26.23
N ARG A 253 -37.50 -14.64 27.48
CA ARG A 253 -37.26 -16.05 27.79
C ARG A 253 -38.40 -16.90 27.20
N LYS A 254 -38.04 -17.95 26.49
CA LYS A 254 -39.04 -18.90 26.02
C LYS A 254 -39.59 -19.70 27.21
N GLU A 255 -40.92 -19.76 27.35
CA GLU A 255 -41.57 -20.56 28.36
C GLU A 255 -41.22 -22.06 28.19
N GLY A 256 -41.04 -22.74 29.34
CA GLY A 256 -40.73 -24.17 29.34
C GLY A 256 -39.24 -24.55 29.02
N VAL A 257 -38.39 -23.62 28.63
CA VAL A 257 -36.97 -23.89 28.33
C VAL A 257 -36.12 -23.65 29.59
N ARG A 258 -35.37 -24.72 30.01
CA ARG A 258 -34.36 -24.62 31.09
C ARG A 258 -33.13 -23.90 30.55
N GLY A 259 -32.53 -23.01 31.31
CA GLY A 259 -31.29 -22.35 30.97
C GLY A 259 -31.19 -20.91 31.49
N ARG A 260 -30.05 -20.24 31.23
CA ARG A 260 -29.83 -18.84 31.60
C ARG A 260 -30.68 -17.91 30.71
N ASN A 261 -31.21 -16.84 31.30
CA ASN A 261 -31.93 -15.81 30.56
C ASN A 261 -31.03 -15.23 29.45
N PRO A 262 -31.57 -14.91 28.26
CA PRO A 262 -30.87 -14.17 27.24
C PRO A 262 -30.30 -12.85 27.80
N THR A 263 -29.08 -12.52 27.48
CA THR A 263 -28.43 -11.27 27.95
C THR A 263 -27.85 -10.49 26.77
N ARG A 264 -27.87 -11.07 25.57
CA ARG A 264 -27.35 -10.43 24.37
C ARG A 264 -28.50 -9.89 23.52
N GLU A 265 -28.30 -8.70 23.00
CA GLU A 265 -29.18 -8.10 22.02
C GLU A 265 -29.23 -8.93 20.73
N LYS A 266 -30.40 -9.02 20.10
CA LYS A 266 -30.66 -9.67 18.82
C LYS A 266 -31.75 -8.92 18.08
N VAL A 267 -31.89 -9.19 16.81
CA VAL A 267 -33.08 -8.80 16.05
C VAL A 267 -34.26 -9.57 16.63
N ILE A 268 -35.29 -8.84 17.10
CA ILE A 268 -36.50 -9.40 17.74
C ILE A 268 -37.75 -9.21 16.89
N GLU A 269 -37.73 -8.28 15.92
CA GLU A 269 -38.82 -7.98 15.00
C GLU A 269 -38.28 -7.38 13.71
N GLY A 270 -38.88 -7.71 12.58
CA GLY A 270 -38.49 -7.31 11.23
C GLY A 270 -38.24 -8.51 10.32
N THR A 271 -37.82 -8.22 9.11
CA THR A 271 -37.47 -9.24 8.12
C THR A 271 -36.04 -9.78 8.35
N ASP A 272 -35.76 -10.98 7.86
CA ASP A 272 -34.39 -11.49 7.77
C ASP A 272 -33.54 -10.61 6.81
N PRO A 273 -32.23 -10.50 7.03
CA PRO A 273 -31.37 -9.74 6.14
C PRO A 273 -31.28 -10.41 4.78
N ILE A 274 -31.44 -9.65 3.71
CA ILE A 274 -31.25 -10.12 2.33
C ILE A 274 -29.76 -9.97 1.95
N LYS A 275 -29.27 -10.82 1.06
CA LYS A 275 -27.89 -10.68 0.55
C LYS A 275 -27.82 -9.57 -0.50
N VAL A 276 -26.73 -8.82 -0.54
CA VAL A 276 -26.59 -7.73 -1.52
C VAL A 276 -26.70 -8.20 -2.97
N ARG A 277 -26.27 -9.45 -3.28
CA ARG A 277 -26.47 -10.03 -4.62
C ARG A 277 -27.94 -10.25 -4.95
N ASP A 278 -28.74 -10.68 -3.96
CA ASP A 278 -30.16 -10.98 -4.15
C ASP A 278 -30.97 -9.67 -4.29
N LEU A 279 -30.51 -8.55 -3.66
CA LEU A 279 -31.07 -7.23 -3.88
C LEU A 279 -30.82 -6.73 -5.30
N LYS A 280 -29.62 -6.97 -5.87
CA LYS A 280 -29.29 -6.56 -7.25
C LYS A 280 -30.36 -7.05 -8.25
N ASP A 281 -30.82 -8.30 -8.08
CA ASP A 281 -31.79 -8.94 -8.99
C ASP A 281 -33.23 -8.41 -8.79
N GLN A 282 -33.47 -7.59 -7.75
CA GLN A 282 -34.75 -6.94 -7.46
C GLN A 282 -34.80 -5.47 -7.93
N LEU A 283 -33.67 -4.92 -8.40
CA LEU A 283 -33.61 -3.53 -8.86
C LEU A 283 -34.18 -3.40 -10.27
N ASP A 284 -35.05 -2.42 -10.46
CA ASP A 284 -35.60 -2.08 -11.76
C ASP A 284 -34.55 -1.35 -12.64
N ASP A 285 -34.71 -1.43 -13.94
CA ASP A 285 -33.82 -0.77 -14.92
C ASP A 285 -33.67 0.73 -14.67
N GLY A 286 -34.72 1.41 -14.18
CA GLY A 286 -34.71 2.83 -13.86
C GLY A 286 -33.83 3.22 -12.68
N GLN A 287 -33.36 2.27 -11.88
CA GLN A 287 -32.45 2.50 -10.74
C GLN A 287 -30.96 2.44 -11.15
N TRP A 288 -30.70 1.96 -12.36
CA TRP A 288 -29.36 1.89 -12.91
C TRP A 288 -29.02 3.15 -13.72
N ASN A 289 -27.81 3.63 -13.52
CA ASN A 289 -27.29 4.80 -14.21
C ASN A 289 -25.94 4.46 -14.85
N HIS A 290 -25.80 4.75 -16.14
CA HIS A 290 -24.56 4.59 -16.86
C HIS A 290 -23.64 5.79 -16.59
N VAL A 291 -22.52 5.58 -15.92
CA VAL A 291 -21.66 6.65 -15.40
C VAL A 291 -20.20 6.43 -15.80
N PHE A 292 -19.54 7.50 -16.20
CA PHE A 292 -18.09 7.50 -16.42
C PHE A 292 -17.33 7.33 -15.10
N ILE A 293 -16.40 6.38 -15.05
CA ILE A 293 -15.56 6.08 -13.91
C ILE A 293 -14.21 6.81 -14.01
N ARG A 294 -13.46 6.54 -15.06
CA ARG A 294 -12.12 7.10 -15.30
C ARG A 294 -11.59 6.75 -16.70
N ASP A 295 -10.54 7.44 -17.10
CA ASP A 295 -9.73 7.02 -18.24
C ASP A 295 -8.85 5.81 -17.87
N THR A 296 -8.60 4.97 -18.85
CA THR A 296 -7.60 3.92 -18.81
C THR A 296 -6.56 4.16 -19.92
N GLU A 297 -5.48 3.42 -19.94
CA GLU A 297 -4.46 3.55 -20.99
C GLU A 297 -5.00 3.31 -22.43
N ARG A 298 -6.13 2.62 -22.56
CA ARG A 298 -6.67 2.20 -23.87
C ARG A 298 -8.06 2.75 -24.19
N ARG A 299 -8.85 3.10 -23.18
CA ARG A 299 -10.26 3.50 -23.35
C ARG A 299 -10.80 4.17 -22.09
N GLU A 300 -11.91 4.83 -22.20
CA GLU A 300 -12.72 5.25 -21.07
C GLU A 300 -13.35 4.02 -20.38
N LEU A 301 -13.41 4.04 -19.06
CA LEU A 301 -14.10 3.06 -18.24
C LEU A 301 -15.47 3.63 -17.86
N TRP A 302 -16.52 2.98 -18.31
CA TRP A 302 -17.89 3.27 -17.96
C TRP A 302 -18.48 2.11 -17.17
N SER A 303 -19.46 2.39 -16.34
CA SER A 303 -20.11 1.36 -15.51
C SER A 303 -21.57 1.71 -15.29
N ASN A 304 -22.41 0.69 -15.16
CA ASN A 304 -23.75 0.83 -14.62
C ASN A 304 -23.66 0.81 -13.09
N ILE A 305 -24.22 1.86 -12.45
CA ILE A 305 -24.21 2.01 -11.00
C ILE A 305 -25.65 2.16 -10.50
N ALA A 306 -25.99 1.39 -9.47
CA ALA A 306 -27.20 1.58 -8.66
C ALA A 306 -26.80 1.89 -7.22
N THR A 307 -27.56 2.75 -6.54
CA THR A 307 -27.32 3.12 -5.14
C THR A 307 -28.60 2.97 -4.34
N VAL A 308 -28.48 2.34 -3.16
CA VAL A 308 -29.62 2.06 -2.26
C VAL A 308 -29.20 2.35 -0.83
N ARG A 309 -30.11 2.91 -0.01
CA ARG A 309 -29.87 3.07 1.44
C ARG A 309 -30.17 1.77 2.15
N VAL A 310 -29.24 1.32 3.00
CA VAL A 310 -29.33 0.01 3.66
C VAL A 310 -28.75 0.06 5.08
N TYR A 311 -29.13 -0.93 5.89
CA TYR A 311 -28.53 -1.24 7.18
C TYR A 311 -27.72 -2.53 7.03
N PRO A 312 -26.38 -2.49 7.01
CA PRO A 312 -25.56 -3.69 6.86
C PRO A 312 -25.61 -4.57 8.12
N SER A 313 -25.63 -5.88 7.94
CA SER A 313 -25.48 -6.81 9.06
C SER A 313 -24.05 -6.79 9.58
N CYS A 314 -23.89 -6.56 10.89
CA CYS A 314 -22.63 -6.65 11.59
C CYS A 314 -22.27 -8.10 11.96
N VAL A 315 -21.05 -8.32 12.44
CA VAL A 315 -20.54 -9.66 12.83
C VAL A 315 -21.37 -10.31 13.93
N ASP A 316 -21.97 -9.52 14.82
CA ASP A 316 -22.87 -9.96 15.89
C ASP A 316 -24.30 -10.25 15.42
N GLY A 317 -24.58 -10.04 14.13
CA GLY A 317 -25.91 -10.23 13.52
C GLY A 317 -26.89 -9.08 13.79
N LEU A 318 -26.41 -7.97 14.34
CA LEU A 318 -27.20 -6.75 14.54
C LEU A 318 -27.11 -5.81 13.32
N PRO A 319 -28.09 -4.92 13.10
CA PRO A 319 -28.00 -3.90 12.07
C PRO A 319 -26.93 -2.85 12.43
N GLY A 320 -26.07 -2.55 11.49
CA GLY A 320 -25.15 -1.41 11.56
C GLY A 320 -25.89 -0.07 11.34
N GLU A 321 -25.12 1.01 11.24
CA GLU A 321 -25.66 2.31 10.90
C GLU A 321 -26.07 2.36 9.42
N GLU A 322 -27.05 3.23 9.12
CA GLU A 322 -27.55 3.42 7.78
C GLU A 322 -26.46 3.95 6.85
N CYS A 323 -26.27 3.29 5.72
CA CYS A 323 -25.25 3.68 4.75
C CYS A 323 -25.73 3.45 3.30
N TRP A 324 -24.94 3.89 2.35
CA TRP A 324 -25.14 3.58 0.93
C TRP A 324 -24.61 2.19 0.60
N LEU A 325 -25.41 1.40 -0.08
CA LEU A 325 -24.94 0.27 -0.89
C LEU A 325 -24.80 0.77 -2.33
N ILE A 326 -23.59 0.66 -2.88
CA ILE A 326 -23.28 0.95 -4.28
C ILE A 326 -23.08 -0.39 -4.97
N ILE A 327 -23.87 -0.66 -6.01
CA ILE A 327 -23.75 -1.83 -6.87
C ILE A 327 -23.22 -1.33 -8.21
N ARG A 328 -22.06 -1.84 -8.61
CA ARG A 328 -21.38 -1.42 -9.83
C ARG A 328 -21.11 -2.59 -10.73
N GLN A 329 -21.45 -2.46 -12.01
CA GLN A 329 -21.14 -3.39 -13.08
C GLN A 329 -20.41 -2.65 -14.19
N ASP A 330 -19.13 -3.00 -14.39
CA ASP A 330 -18.31 -2.36 -15.42
C ASP A 330 -18.72 -2.87 -16.80
N ASP A 331 -18.67 -1.98 -17.81
CA ASP A 331 -18.92 -2.37 -19.20
C ASP A 331 -17.96 -3.48 -19.63
N ASN A 332 -18.48 -4.40 -20.46
CA ASN A 332 -17.73 -5.52 -21.00
C ASN A 332 -17.19 -6.52 -19.96
N THR A 333 -17.77 -6.58 -18.78
CA THR A 333 -17.48 -7.59 -17.76
C THR A 333 -18.76 -8.01 -17.04
N ASP A 334 -18.86 -9.29 -16.71
CA ASP A 334 -19.97 -9.84 -15.91
C ASP A 334 -19.72 -9.66 -14.40
N GLN A 335 -18.58 -9.07 -14.02
CA GLN A 335 -18.24 -8.88 -12.61
C GLN A 335 -19.04 -7.73 -12.03
N VAL A 336 -19.74 -8.01 -10.93
CA VAL A 336 -20.45 -7.03 -10.13
C VAL A 336 -19.67 -6.76 -8.84
N LYS A 337 -19.46 -5.48 -8.53
CA LYS A 337 -18.87 -5.01 -7.28
C LYS A 337 -19.95 -4.48 -6.37
N TYR A 338 -19.85 -4.83 -5.10
CA TYR A 338 -20.72 -4.35 -4.04
C TYR A 338 -19.88 -3.56 -3.05
N GLN A 339 -20.33 -2.36 -2.72
CA GLN A 339 -19.59 -1.44 -1.86
C GLN A 339 -20.53 -0.77 -0.87
N LEU A 340 -20.07 -0.56 0.35
CA LEU A 340 -20.76 0.23 1.36
C LEU A 340 -20.05 1.57 1.52
N SER A 341 -20.81 2.64 1.80
CA SER A 341 -20.27 3.97 2.06
C SER A 341 -21.15 4.77 3.02
N ASN A 342 -20.52 5.43 4.00
CA ASN A 342 -21.18 6.40 4.88
C ASN A 342 -21.24 7.81 4.29
N ALA A 343 -20.99 7.97 2.99
CA ALA A 343 -21.03 9.27 2.33
C ALA A 343 -22.37 10.01 2.57
N PRO A 344 -22.37 11.35 2.68
CA PRO A 344 -23.55 12.15 2.92
C PRO A 344 -24.72 11.88 1.94
N LEU A 345 -25.95 12.12 2.35
CA LEU A 345 -27.16 11.89 1.54
C LEU A 345 -27.13 12.63 0.19
N GLY A 346 -26.53 13.81 0.14
CA GLY A 346 -26.39 14.59 -1.09
C GLY A 346 -25.25 14.17 -2.04
N THR A 347 -24.59 13.05 -1.79
CA THR A 347 -23.49 12.58 -2.61
C THR A 347 -23.98 12.18 -4.03
N SER A 348 -23.39 12.78 -5.05
CA SER A 348 -23.78 12.51 -6.44
C SER A 348 -23.28 11.16 -6.93
N LEU A 349 -23.98 10.59 -7.93
CA LEU A 349 -23.54 9.36 -8.61
C LEU A 349 -22.13 9.47 -9.18
N ARG A 350 -21.76 10.65 -9.72
CA ARG A 350 -20.41 10.90 -10.21
C ARG A 350 -19.36 10.79 -9.09
N CYS A 351 -19.70 11.24 -7.89
CA CYS A 351 -18.82 11.11 -6.72
C CYS A 351 -18.66 9.64 -6.34
N PHE A 352 -19.74 8.85 -6.28
CA PHE A 352 -19.67 7.40 -6.04
C PHE A 352 -18.88 6.68 -7.12
N ALA A 353 -19.04 7.04 -8.39
CA ALA A 353 -18.27 6.49 -9.48
C ALA A 353 -16.75 6.73 -9.30
N MET A 354 -16.37 7.95 -8.96
CA MET A 354 -14.99 8.34 -8.69
C MET A 354 -14.42 7.59 -7.47
N MET A 355 -15.15 7.57 -6.36
CA MET A 355 -14.76 6.83 -5.15
C MET A 355 -14.59 5.33 -5.44
N SER A 356 -15.56 4.72 -6.12
CA SER A 356 -15.53 3.31 -6.51
C SER A 356 -14.37 2.97 -7.45
N GLY A 357 -14.00 3.90 -8.32
CA GLY A 357 -12.88 3.75 -9.26
C GLY A 357 -11.50 3.95 -8.63
N SER A 358 -11.42 4.61 -7.46
CA SER A 358 -10.16 5.07 -6.88
C SER A 358 -9.28 3.95 -6.30
N ARG A 359 -9.87 2.83 -5.84
CA ARG A 359 -9.11 1.70 -5.28
C ARG A 359 -8.09 1.09 -6.26
N TYR A 360 -8.34 1.20 -7.55
CA TYR A 360 -7.38 0.82 -8.59
C TYR A 360 -5.99 1.44 -8.38
N TRP A 361 -5.91 2.64 -7.79
CA TRP A 361 -4.65 3.35 -7.68
C TRP A 361 -3.67 2.77 -6.67
N ILE A 362 -4.15 2.08 -5.60
CA ILE A 362 -3.24 1.37 -4.70
C ILE A 362 -2.65 0.12 -5.37
N GLU A 363 -3.43 -0.58 -6.19
CA GLU A 363 -2.94 -1.71 -6.98
C GLU A 363 -1.82 -1.24 -7.93
N ARG A 364 -2.03 -0.10 -8.61
CA ARG A 364 -1.00 0.53 -9.46
C ARG A 364 0.20 1.02 -8.66
N ALA A 365 0.01 1.56 -7.44
CA ALA A 365 1.12 1.95 -6.58
C ALA A 365 1.98 0.72 -6.18
N PHE A 366 1.36 -0.42 -5.93
CA PHE A 366 2.13 -1.67 -5.71
C PHE A 366 2.85 -2.17 -6.96
N GLU A 367 2.25 -2.05 -8.14
CA GLU A 367 2.92 -2.38 -9.40
C GLU A 367 4.15 -1.49 -9.63
N ASP A 368 4.00 -0.18 -9.46
CA ASP A 368 5.10 0.79 -9.55
C ASP A 368 6.16 0.50 -8.48
N GLY A 369 5.75 0.28 -7.23
CA GLY A 369 6.65 -0.06 -6.14
C GLY A 369 7.47 -1.32 -6.40
N LYS A 370 6.84 -2.38 -6.90
CA LYS A 370 7.51 -3.66 -7.19
C LYS A 370 8.33 -3.64 -8.48
N GLY A 371 7.78 -3.01 -9.53
CA GLY A 371 8.41 -3.00 -10.86
C GLY A 371 9.47 -1.92 -11.02
N ILE A 372 9.30 -0.78 -10.37
CA ILE A 372 10.12 0.42 -10.60
C ILE A 372 11.02 0.74 -9.40
N ALA A 373 10.48 0.73 -8.18
CA ALA A 373 11.21 1.10 -6.98
C ALA A 373 11.76 -0.09 -6.17
N GLY A 374 11.57 -1.33 -6.63
CA GLY A 374 12.13 -2.53 -5.98
C GLY A 374 11.56 -2.81 -4.59
N LEU A 375 10.25 -2.65 -4.38
CA LEU A 375 9.56 -2.90 -3.11
C LEU A 375 9.75 -4.34 -2.60
N ALA A 376 9.86 -5.30 -3.51
CA ALA A 376 10.09 -6.71 -3.20
C ALA A 376 11.58 -7.13 -3.24
N ASP A 377 12.50 -6.22 -3.53
CA ASP A 377 13.90 -6.50 -3.79
C ASP A 377 14.76 -6.32 -2.53
N TYR A 378 14.52 -7.12 -1.51
CA TYR A 378 15.29 -7.08 -0.27
C TYR A 378 15.60 -8.48 0.25
N GLN A 379 16.73 -8.58 0.96
CA GLN A 379 17.21 -9.81 1.60
C GLN A 379 17.40 -9.67 3.10
N THR A 380 17.13 -8.49 3.66
CA THR A 380 17.19 -8.25 5.10
C THR A 380 16.21 -9.15 5.85
N ARG A 381 16.59 -9.58 7.06
CA ARG A 381 15.80 -10.49 7.88
C ARG A 381 15.34 -9.86 9.19
N SER A 382 15.91 -8.72 9.56
CA SER A 382 15.62 -8.01 10.80
C SER A 382 14.36 -7.13 10.68
N TRP A 383 13.79 -6.79 11.82
CA TRP A 383 12.71 -5.80 11.96
C TRP A 383 13.12 -4.45 11.39
N THR A 384 14.20 -3.88 11.93
CA THR A 384 14.75 -2.60 11.47
C THR A 384 15.01 -2.60 9.97
N GLY A 385 15.67 -3.64 9.46
CA GLY A 385 15.99 -3.70 8.04
C GLY A 385 14.77 -3.76 7.12
N TRP A 386 13.66 -4.37 7.58
CA TRP A 386 12.42 -4.39 6.82
C TRP A 386 11.79 -2.98 6.75
N HIS A 387 11.63 -2.31 7.89
CA HIS A 387 11.07 -0.96 7.95
C HIS A 387 11.92 0.05 7.17
N HIS A 388 13.25 0.00 7.34
CA HIS A 388 14.16 0.83 6.58
C HIS A 388 14.04 0.64 5.06
N HIS A 389 13.98 -0.63 4.61
CA HIS A 389 13.81 -0.91 3.18
C HIS A 389 12.49 -0.37 2.63
N MET A 390 11.38 -0.60 3.36
CA MET A 390 10.05 -0.16 2.91
C MET A 390 9.97 1.36 2.88
N THR A 391 10.39 2.04 3.95
CA THR A 391 10.42 3.51 4.01
C THR A 391 11.27 4.12 2.89
N MET A 392 12.48 3.61 2.65
CA MET A 392 13.34 4.09 1.57
C MET A 392 12.75 3.81 0.18
N THR A 393 11.97 2.75 0.04
CA THR A 393 11.25 2.46 -1.21
C THR A 393 10.09 3.42 -1.42
N ILE A 394 9.30 3.69 -0.38
CA ILE A 394 8.22 4.68 -0.40
C ILE A 394 8.78 6.06 -0.76
N LEU A 395 9.92 6.45 -0.18
CA LEU A 395 10.59 7.70 -0.51
C LEU A 395 11.06 7.75 -1.98
N ALA A 396 11.57 6.66 -2.51
CA ALA A 396 11.93 6.58 -3.93
C ALA A 396 10.70 6.70 -4.84
N MET A 397 9.57 6.07 -4.48
CA MET A 397 8.30 6.21 -5.19
C MET A 397 7.80 7.65 -5.19
N LEU A 398 7.90 8.34 -4.04
CA LEU A 398 7.55 9.76 -3.94
C LEU A 398 8.38 10.60 -4.91
N TYR A 399 9.70 10.38 -4.98
CA TYR A 399 10.55 11.14 -5.91
C TYR A 399 10.16 10.92 -7.37
N ILE A 400 9.93 9.66 -7.77
CA ILE A 400 9.48 9.35 -9.13
C ILE A 400 8.16 10.08 -9.43
N MET A 401 7.19 10.03 -8.52
CA MET A 401 5.89 10.69 -8.68
C MET A 401 6.05 12.21 -8.82
N LEU A 402 6.83 12.86 -7.94
CA LEU A 402 7.03 14.31 -7.98
C LEU A 402 7.71 14.77 -9.27
N ILE A 403 8.67 14.00 -9.76
CA ILE A 403 9.31 14.26 -11.05
C ILE A 403 8.31 14.05 -12.19
N THR A 404 7.49 13.00 -12.13
CA THR A 404 6.43 12.75 -13.14
C THR A 404 5.46 13.91 -13.20
N ILE A 405 5.03 14.47 -12.07
CA ILE A 405 4.17 15.66 -12.01
C ILE A 405 4.84 16.88 -12.64
N ASP A 406 6.09 17.13 -12.30
CA ASP A 406 6.79 18.31 -12.79
C ASP A 406 7.09 18.24 -14.28
N MET A 407 7.54 17.11 -14.77
CA MET A 407 7.80 16.90 -16.20
C MET A 407 6.50 16.76 -17.01
N GLY A 408 5.44 16.22 -16.41
CA GLY A 408 4.12 16.08 -17.03
C GLY A 408 3.47 17.42 -17.43
N LYS A 409 3.85 18.51 -16.77
CA LYS A 409 3.45 19.87 -17.19
C LYS A 409 3.95 20.26 -18.59
N LYS A 410 5.00 19.58 -19.08
CA LYS A 410 5.64 19.80 -20.38
C LYS A 410 5.50 18.62 -21.34
N ALA A 411 5.07 17.46 -20.82
CA ALA A 411 4.87 16.23 -21.56
C ALA A 411 3.70 15.45 -20.90
N GLU A 412 2.49 15.77 -21.31
CA GLU A 412 1.22 15.36 -20.68
C GLU A 412 1.07 13.84 -20.51
N PHE A 413 1.63 13.05 -21.43
CA PHE A 413 1.53 11.58 -21.42
C PHE A 413 2.74 10.87 -20.81
N LEU A 414 3.62 11.61 -20.09
CA LEU A 414 4.78 11.02 -19.46
C LEU A 414 4.34 10.09 -18.32
N THR A 415 4.80 8.84 -18.38
CA THR A 415 4.48 7.83 -17.40
C THR A 415 5.57 7.74 -16.32
N VAL A 416 5.25 7.08 -15.20
CA VAL A 416 6.22 6.73 -14.14
C VAL A 416 7.37 5.88 -14.70
N GLN A 417 7.08 5.00 -15.66
CA GLN A 417 8.08 4.18 -16.34
C GLN A 417 9.05 5.02 -17.18
N ASP A 418 8.54 6.00 -17.93
CA ASP A 418 9.39 6.90 -18.74
C ASP A 418 10.33 7.71 -17.82
N VAL A 419 9.82 8.19 -16.68
CA VAL A 419 10.65 8.89 -15.68
C VAL A 419 11.73 7.97 -15.13
N LYS A 420 11.42 6.68 -14.87
CA LYS A 420 12.41 5.68 -14.46
C LYS A 420 13.52 5.52 -15.51
N GLU A 421 13.17 5.44 -16.78
CA GLU A 421 14.15 5.35 -17.89
C GLU A 421 15.01 6.61 -17.99
N ILE A 422 14.44 7.79 -17.75
CA ILE A 422 15.19 9.06 -17.66
C ILE A 422 16.21 8.99 -16.49
N PHE A 423 15.81 8.50 -15.31
CA PHE A 423 16.74 8.28 -14.19
C PHE A 423 17.91 7.38 -14.60
N GLU A 424 17.60 6.27 -15.27
CA GLU A 424 18.63 5.32 -15.72
C GLU A 424 19.65 5.93 -16.69
N VAL A 425 19.27 6.94 -17.45
CA VAL A 425 20.16 7.57 -18.44
C VAL A 425 20.94 8.75 -17.84
N ILE A 426 20.27 9.58 -17.05
CA ILE A 426 20.82 10.89 -16.62
C ILE A 426 21.59 10.81 -15.30
N MET A 427 21.18 9.93 -14.39
CA MET A 427 21.85 9.82 -13.08
C MET A 427 23.32 9.39 -13.26
N PRO A 428 24.22 9.98 -12.46
CA PRO A 428 25.62 9.59 -12.47
C PRO A 428 25.78 8.08 -12.20
N LYS A 429 26.60 7.42 -13.03
CA LYS A 429 26.92 6.00 -12.89
C LYS A 429 28.39 5.81 -12.60
N SER A 430 28.73 4.73 -11.89
CA SER A 430 30.11 4.31 -11.72
C SER A 430 30.72 3.92 -13.08
N ASN A 431 31.84 4.51 -13.43
CA ASN A 431 32.67 4.05 -14.53
C ASN A 431 33.50 2.87 -14.02
N ILE A 432 33.17 1.65 -14.41
CA ILE A 432 33.94 0.45 -14.03
C ILE A 432 35.04 0.26 -15.04
N THR A 433 36.30 0.31 -14.60
CA THR A 433 37.47 0.03 -15.44
C THR A 433 37.59 -1.47 -15.72
N ASN A 434 38.31 -1.85 -16.82
CA ASN A 434 38.59 -3.26 -17.14
C ASN A 434 39.33 -3.97 -15.99
N GLU A 435 40.20 -3.29 -15.29
CA GLU A 435 40.95 -3.82 -14.14
C GLU A 435 40.03 -4.13 -12.96
N GLU A 436 39.06 -3.25 -12.66
CA GLU A 436 38.04 -3.49 -11.64
C GLU A 436 37.10 -4.65 -12.01
N ILE A 437 36.77 -4.81 -13.30
CA ILE A 437 36.00 -5.95 -13.80
C ILE A 437 36.80 -7.26 -13.57
N LEU A 438 38.10 -7.28 -13.89
CA LEU A 438 38.96 -8.44 -13.64
C LEU A 438 39.06 -8.74 -12.14
N HIS A 439 39.21 -7.74 -11.29
CA HIS A 439 39.24 -7.92 -9.85
C HIS A 439 37.91 -8.49 -9.29
N LEU A 440 36.77 -8.02 -9.78
CA LEU A 440 35.45 -8.56 -9.44
C LEU A 440 35.28 -10.03 -9.87
N ILE A 441 35.76 -10.39 -11.07
CA ILE A 441 35.72 -11.76 -11.56
C ILE A 441 36.58 -12.66 -10.67
N LEU A 442 37.81 -12.22 -10.34
CA LEU A 442 38.71 -12.93 -9.43
C LEU A 442 38.10 -13.15 -8.04
N LYS A 443 37.48 -12.12 -7.47
CA LYS A 443 36.77 -12.21 -6.18
C LYS A 443 35.61 -13.20 -6.21
N LYS A 444 34.83 -13.23 -7.30
CA LYS A 444 33.75 -14.22 -7.50
C LYS A 444 34.31 -15.63 -7.64
N HIS A 445 35.40 -15.80 -8.38
CA HIS A 445 36.07 -17.09 -8.56
C HIS A 445 36.58 -17.63 -7.22
N LYS A 446 37.29 -16.82 -6.43
CA LYS A 446 37.76 -17.20 -5.08
C LYS A 446 36.59 -17.60 -4.14
N ARG A 447 35.48 -16.88 -4.17
CA ARG A 447 34.27 -17.24 -3.39
C ARG A 447 33.68 -18.59 -3.81
N ARG A 448 33.61 -18.87 -5.13
CA ARG A 448 33.10 -20.15 -5.65
C ARG A 448 34.05 -21.31 -5.30
N LEU A 449 35.36 -21.12 -5.37
CA LEU A 449 36.34 -22.09 -4.89
C LEU A 449 36.16 -22.38 -3.41
N SER A 450 36.10 -21.35 -2.56
CA SER A 450 35.88 -21.51 -1.12
C SER A 450 34.58 -22.26 -0.78
N ALA A 451 33.47 -21.92 -1.46
CA ALA A 451 32.21 -22.62 -1.31
C ALA A 451 32.32 -24.12 -1.72
N ARG A 452 33.02 -24.41 -2.84
CA ARG A 452 33.23 -25.76 -3.31
C ARG A 452 34.09 -26.60 -2.32
N TRP A 453 35.14 -25.99 -1.76
CA TRP A 453 35.97 -26.63 -0.73
C TRP A 453 35.18 -26.87 0.57
N SER A 454 34.35 -25.93 0.99
CA SER A 454 33.49 -26.11 2.17
C SER A 454 32.48 -27.24 1.98
N HIS A 455 31.88 -27.37 0.79
CA HIS A 455 30.99 -28.49 0.44
C HIS A 455 31.71 -29.85 0.46
N HIS A 456 32.90 -29.91 -0.13
CA HIS A 456 33.69 -31.15 -0.10
C HIS A 456 34.13 -31.59 1.31
N ARG A 457 34.40 -30.65 2.22
CA ARG A 457 34.73 -30.96 3.62
C ARG A 457 33.54 -31.42 4.43
N ARG A 458 32.32 -31.05 4.07
CA ARG A 458 31.09 -31.48 4.78
C ARG A 458 30.59 -32.85 4.32
N ASN A 459 31.03 -33.31 3.18
CA ASN A 459 30.65 -34.60 2.59
C ASN A 459 31.71 -35.68 2.79
N LYS A 460 32.77 -35.39 3.52
CA LYS A 460 33.71 -36.36 4.14
C LYS A 460 33.45 -36.42 5.63
#